data_2a36373387e2fe4070b006eb37a65c58
#
_entry.id   2a36373387e2fe4070b006eb37a65c58
#
_cell.length_a   1.000
_cell.length_b   1.000
_cell.length_c   1.000
_cell.angle_alpha   90.00
_cell.angle_beta   90.00
_cell.angle_gamma   90.00
#
_symmetry.space_group_name_H-M   'P 1'
#
loop_
_entity.id
_entity.type
_entity.pdbx_description
1 polymer ?
#
loop_
_entity_poly.entity_id
_entity_poly.type
_entity_poly.pdbx_seq_one_letter_code
_entity_poly.pdbx_strand_id
1 'polypeptide(L)'
;MTVSIFAAKKADAAALAALRSAVAQDMTRRFGQGHWSACPSKAEVLRQLRASQVLVARQDAELIGTVRLVRAMPWAIDSSAFTPVRQALYVLGLAVAPQYRGQGIGHQLMEAAKDAARDSGAQALWLDAYEHAAGAGPFYLKCGFSRVGRTRYRELPLIYFEWLATRFPAGPSEQAVHP
;
A
#
# COMPACT_ATOMS: atom_id res chain seq x y z
N MET A 1 -6.89 23.92 -6.08
CA MET A 1 -6.73 22.77 -7.00
C MET A 1 -7.17 21.51 -6.26
N THR A 2 -8.08 20.75 -6.84
CA THR A 2 -8.69 19.58 -6.17
C THR A 2 -7.97 18.32 -6.60
N VAL A 3 -7.54 17.50 -5.63
CA VAL A 3 -7.02 16.15 -5.87
C VAL A 3 -8.19 15.18 -5.92
N SER A 4 -8.23 14.34 -6.95
CA SER A 4 -9.23 13.29 -7.09
C SER A 4 -8.57 11.92 -7.17
N ILE A 5 -9.18 10.90 -6.54
CA ILE A 5 -8.64 9.53 -6.51
C ILE A 5 -9.57 8.60 -7.27
N PHE A 6 -8.98 7.79 -8.16
CA PHE A 6 -9.71 6.87 -9.03
C PHE A 6 -9.00 5.51 -9.13
N ALA A 7 -9.73 4.49 -9.56
CA ALA A 7 -9.11 3.26 -10.02
C ALA A 7 -8.33 3.51 -11.33
N ALA A 8 -7.09 3.06 -11.37
CA ALA A 8 -6.23 3.20 -12.55
C ALA A 8 -6.75 2.36 -13.72
N LYS A 9 -6.58 2.88 -14.93
CA LYS A 9 -6.92 2.21 -16.19
C LYS A 9 -5.66 1.77 -16.94
N LYS A 10 -5.80 0.90 -17.91
CA LYS A 10 -4.67 0.47 -18.78
C LYS A 10 -3.97 1.66 -19.47
N ALA A 11 -4.72 2.70 -19.80
CA ALA A 11 -4.18 3.93 -20.39
C ALA A 11 -3.19 4.66 -19.46
N ASP A 12 -3.31 4.47 -18.13
CA ASP A 12 -2.47 5.14 -17.14
C ASP A 12 -1.09 4.48 -17.01
N ALA A 13 -0.87 3.33 -17.63
CA ALA A 13 0.32 2.52 -17.40
C ALA A 13 1.65 3.26 -17.69
N ALA A 14 1.68 4.11 -18.69
CA ALA A 14 2.88 4.90 -19.00
C ALA A 14 3.12 5.99 -17.95
N ALA A 15 2.08 6.72 -17.55
CA ALA A 15 2.16 7.75 -16.51
C ALA A 15 2.52 7.15 -15.13
N LEU A 16 1.97 5.97 -14.80
CA LEU A 16 2.31 5.23 -13.59
C LEU A 16 3.77 4.79 -13.57
N ALA A 17 4.28 4.27 -14.70
CA ALA A 17 5.70 3.90 -14.80
C ALA A 17 6.60 5.13 -14.64
N ALA A 18 6.26 6.25 -15.27
CA ALA A 18 7.02 7.50 -15.15
C ALA A 18 7.00 8.04 -13.71
N LEU A 19 5.83 8.11 -13.07
CA LEU A 19 5.71 8.53 -11.67
C LEU A 19 6.58 7.68 -10.74
N ARG A 20 6.48 6.36 -10.84
CA ARG A 20 7.22 5.44 -9.96
C ARG A 20 8.72 5.51 -10.20
N SER A 21 9.14 5.70 -11.45
CA SER A 21 10.55 5.91 -11.79
C SER A 21 11.08 7.23 -11.22
N ALA A 22 10.31 8.31 -11.30
CA ALA A 22 10.69 9.60 -10.70
C ALA A 22 10.83 9.49 -9.17
N VAL A 23 9.93 8.78 -8.51
CA VAL A 23 10.01 8.51 -7.06
C VAL A 23 11.23 7.65 -6.73
N ALA A 24 11.49 6.58 -7.48
CA ALA A 24 12.64 5.71 -7.29
C ALA A 24 13.98 6.47 -7.45
N GLN A 25 14.08 7.32 -8.46
CA GLN A 25 15.26 8.16 -8.70
C GLN A 25 15.46 9.18 -7.57
N ASP A 26 14.38 9.83 -7.10
CA ASP A 26 14.47 10.76 -5.97
C ASP A 26 14.91 10.06 -4.68
N MET A 27 14.35 8.91 -4.37
CA MET A 27 14.73 8.09 -3.22
C MET A 27 16.19 7.66 -3.31
N THR A 28 16.65 7.25 -4.51
CA THR A 28 18.04 6.86 -4.75
C THR A 28 19.01 8.04 -4.56
N ARG A 29 18.65 9.24 -5.02
CA ARG A 29 19.47 10.44 -4.77
C ARG A 29 19.57 10.78 -3.27
N ARG A 30 18.51 10.58 -2.50
CA ARG A 30 18.44 10.93 -1.08
C ARG A 30 19.06 9.91 -0.15
N PHE A 31 18.94 8.62 -0.47
CA PHE A 31 19.24 7.52 0.44
C PHE A 31 20.23 6.50 -0.14
N GLY A 32 20.77 6.75 -1.34
CA GLY A 32 21.61 5.80 -2.04
C GLY A 32 20.83 4.68 -2.73
N GLN A 33 21.54 3.75 -3.33
CA GLN A 33 20.99 2.60 -4.00
C GLN A 33 20.31 1.64 -3.00
N GLY A 34 19.10 1.18 -3.30
CA GLY A 34 18.37 0.29 -2.43
C GLY A 34 17.16 -0.35 -3.15
N HIS A 35 16.32 -1.09 -2.42
CA HIS A 35 15.13 -1.73 -2.97
C HIS A 35 14.11 -0.75 -3.56
N TRP A 36 14.14 0.51 -3.12
CA TRP A 36 13.34 1.60 -3.68
C TRP A 36 13.82 2.10 -5.03
N SER A 37 15.01 1.67 -5.49
CA SER A 37 15.63 2.17 -6.73
C SER A 37 15.10 1.52 -8.00
N ALA A 38 14.20 0.54 -7.89
CA ALA A 38 13.64 -0.14 -9.06
C ALA A 38 12.66 0.76 -9.83
N CYS A 39 12.95 0.94 -11.12
CA CYS A 39 12.10 1.69 -12.05
C CYS A 39 11.25 0.70 -12.85
N PRO A 40 9.94 0.60 -12.63
CA PRO A 40 9.12 -0.36 -13.35
C PRO A 40 8.90 0.06 -14.81
N SER A 41 8.95 -0.89 -15.72
CA SER A 41 8.57 -0.69 -17.12
C SER A 41 7.04 -0.56 -17.26
N LYS A 42 6.58 0.03 -18.36
CA LYS A 42 5.16 0.06 -18.74
C LYS A 42 4.55 -1.35 -18.78
N ALA A 43 5.30 -2.34 -19.27
CA ALA A 43 4.84 -3.74 -19.34
C ALA A 43 4.60 -4.33 -17.94
N GLU A 44 5.48 -4.06 -16.99
CA GLU A 44 5.30 -4.47 -15.58
C GLU A 44 4.10 -3.80 -14.94
N VAL A 45 3.89 -2.50 -15.16
CA VAL A 45 2.71 -1.79 -14.68
C VAL A 45 1.44 -2.38 -15.28
N LEU A 46 1.41 -2.71 -16.56
CA LEU A 46 0.27 -3.38 -17.19
C LEU A 46 -0.03 -4.76 -16.57
N ARG A 47 0.99 -5.55 -16.23
CA ARG A 47 0.80 -6.81 -15.49
C ARG A 47 0.19 -6.57 -14.10
N GLN A 48 0.69 -5.57 -13.38
CA GLN A 48 0.19 -5.20 -12.06
C GLN A 48 -1.26 -4.72 -12.10
N LEU A 49 -1.65 -3.92 -13.10
CA LEU A 49 -3.04 -3.46 -13.30
C LEU A 49 -4.03 -4.62 -13.55
N ARG A 50 -3.55 -5.75 -14.10
CA ARG A 50 -4.40 -6.95 -14.29
C ARG A 50 -4.54 -7.78 -13.01
N ALA A 51 -3.52 -7.79 -12.17
CA ALA A 51 -3.41 -8.67 -11.00
C ALA A 51 -3.82 -8.01 -9.68
N SER A 52 -4.09 -6.70 -9.69
CA SER A 52 -4.33 -5.94 -8.47
C SER A 52 -5.21 -4.72 -8.72
N GLN A 53 -5.82 -4.20 -7.65
CA GLN A 53 -6.46 -2.90 -7.68
C GLN A 53 -5.39 -1.82 -7.50
N VAL A 54 -5.32 -0.89 -8.44
CA VAL A 54 -4.40 0.25 -8.37
C VAL A 54 -5.23 1.52 -8.28
N LEU A 55 -4.99 2.33 -7.26
CA LEU A 55 -5.58 3.66 -7.11
C LEU A 55 -4.57 4.71 -7.55
N VAL A 56 -5.05 5.76 -8.19
CA VAL A 56 -4.25 6.90 -8.66
C VAL A 56 -4.84 8.21 -8.14
N ALA A 57 -3.98 9.08 -7.65
CA ALA A 57 -4.32 10.46 -7.35
C ALA A 57 -3.98 11.35 -8.55
N ARG A 58 -4.93 12.18 -8.97
CA ARG A 58 -4.76 13.16 -10.04
C ARG A 58 -5.06 14.55 -9.54
N GLN A 59 -4.26 15.48 -10.01
CA GLN A 59 -4.54 16.90 -9.94
C GLN A 59 -4.61 17.40 -11.38
N ASP A 60 -5.77 17.91 -11.78
CA ASP A 60 -6.08 18.21 -13.18
C ASP A 60 -5.84 16.97 -14.08
N ALA A 61 -4.98 17.06 -15.09
CA ALA A 61 -4.62 15.94 -15.96
C ALA A 61 -3.41 15.13 -15.46
N GLU A 62 -2.68 15.63 -14.46
CA GLU A 62 -1.43 15.03 -13.98
C GLU A 62 -1.68 13.91 -12.97
N LEU A 63 -1.00 12.76 -13.15
CA LEU A 63 -0.99 11.66 -12.20
C LEU A 63 0.12 11.92 -11.18
N ILE A 64 -0.27 12.22 -9.93
CA ILE A 64 0.62 12.72 -8.88
C ILE A 64 0.87 11.72 -7.75
N GLY A 65 0.11 10.64 -7.69
CA GLY A 65 0.29 9.62 -6.67
C GLY A 65 -0.39 8.31 -7.04
N THR A 66 0.01 7.23 -6.37
CA THR A 66 -0.56 5.88 -6.56
C THR A 66 -0.39 5.02 -5.33
N VAL A 67 -1.27 4.02 -5.18
CA VAL A 67 -1.17 2.91 -4.24
C VAL A 67 -1.78 1.67 -4.88
N ARG A 68 -1.27 0.49 -4.52
CA ARG A 68 -1.72 -0.79 -5.05
C ARG A 68 -2.21 -1.69 -3.92
N LEU A 69 -3.35 -2.36 -4.14
CA LEU A 69 -3.95 -3.32 -3.24
C LEU A 69 -3.95 -4.71 -3.89
N VAL A 70 -3.40 -5.70 -3.21
CA VAL A 70 -3.35 -7.08 -3.69
C VAL A 70 -4.00 -8.03 -2.69
N ARG A 71 -4.67 -9.08 -3.19
CA ARG A 71 -5.23 -10.16 -2.35
C ARG A 71 -4.18 -11.20 -2.00
N ALA A 72 -3.28 -11.49 -2.93
CA ALA A 72 -2.20 -12.42 -2.71
C ALA A 72 -1.13 -11.78 -1.84
N MET A 73 -0.82 -12.40 -0.72
CA MET A 73 0.25 -11.95 0.16
C MET A 73 1.59 -12.11 -0.57
N PRO A 74 2.49 -11.11 -0.49
CA PRO A 74 3.86 -11.28 -0.95
C PRO A 74 4.53 -12.46 -0.23
N TRP A 75 5.22 -13.30 -0.96
CA TRP A 75 5.86 -14.53 -0.45
C TRP A 75 6.84 -14.30 0.73
N ALA A 76 7.40 -13.09 0.85
CA ALA A 76 8.35 -12.72 1.90
C ALA A 76 7.69 -12.30 3.23
N ILE A 77 6.36 -12.31 3.31
CA ILE A 77 5.61 -11.82 4.46
C ILE A 77 5.16 -12.99 5.33
N ASP A 78 5.48 -12.91 6.61
CA ASP A 78 4.97 -13.83 7.63
C ASP A 78 3.62 -13.32 8.14
N SER A 79 2.56 -14.05 7.79
CA SER A 79 1.19 -13.69 8.18
C SER A 79 0.93 -13.86 9.68
N SER A 80 1.76 -14.61 10.39
CA SER A 80 1.59 -14.86 11.83
C SER A 80 1.77 -13.60 12.69
N ALA A 81 2.41 -12.57 12.12
CA ALA A 81 2.60 -11.29 12.80
C ALA A 81 1.34 -10.40 12.81
N PHE A 82 0.35 -10.71 11.98
CA PHE A 82 -0.86 -9.91 11.82
C PHE A 82 -2.04 -10.50 12.59
N THR A 83 -3.03 -9.66 12.90
CA THR A 83 -4.29 -10.14 13.46
C THR A 83 -4.98 -11.08 12.48
N PRO A 84 -5.34 -12.31 12.90
CA PRO A 84 -6.03 -13.27 12.03
C PRO A 84 -7.37 -12.70 11.56
N VAL A 85 -7.57 -12.62 10.25
CA VAL A 85 -8.81 -12.18 9.61
C VAL A 85 -9.17 -13.11 8.45
N ARG A 86 -10.44 -13.15 8.06
CA ARG A 86 -10.90 -13.99 6.94
C ARG A 86 -10.36 -13.46 5.60
N GLN A 87 -10.26 -12.15 5.46
CA GLN A 87 -9.80 -11.50 4.24
C GLN A 87 -9.03 -10.24 4.57
N ALA A 88 -7.78 -10.18 4.14
CA ALA A 88 -6.97 -8.98 4.15
C ALA A 88 -6.59 -8.57 2.72
N LEU A 89 -6.31 -7.28 2.52
CA LEU A 89 -5.60 -6.78 1.35
C LEU A 89 -4.22 -6.32 1.77
N TYR A 90 -3.24 -6.56 0.90
CA TYR A 90 -1.88 -6.10 1.12
C TYR A 90 -1.62 -4.82 0.33
N VAL A 91 -1.10 -3.80 1.02
CA VAL A 91 -0.80 -2.48 0.42
C VAL A 91 0.62 -2.49 -0.10
N LEU A 92 0.79 -2.14 -1.36
CA LEU A 92 2.08 -2.09 -2.04
C LEU A 92 2.25 -0.79 -2.83
N GLY A 93 3.50 -0.36 -2.97
CA GLY A 93 3.90 0.65 -3.95
C GLY A 93 3.20 2.00 -3.79
N LEU A 94 2.92 2.42 -2.54
CA LEU A 94 2.50 3.79 -2.27
C LEU A 94 3.61 4.75 -2.74
N ALA A 95 3.24 5.66 -3.62
CA ALA A 95 4.15 6.65 -4.17
C ALA A 95 3.42 7.98 -4.41
N VAL A 96 4.10 9.08 -4.08
CA VAL A 96 3.67 10.45 -4.38
C VAL A 96 4.82 11.16 -5.07
N ALA A 97 4.52 11.83 -6.19
CA ALA A 97 5.51 12.58 -6.96
C ALA A 97 6.28 13.56 -6.05
N PRO A 98 7.61 13.66 -6.17
CA PRO A 98 8.43 14.40 -5.23
C PRO A 98 7.97 15.84 -4.98
N GLN A 99 7.54 16.54 -6.03
CA GLN A 99 7.06 17.94 -5.98
C GLN A 99 5.71 18.10 -5.27
N TYR A 100 4.96 17.00 -5.05
CA TYR A 100 3.65 17.01 -4.39
C TYR A 100 3.67 16.41 -2.98
N ARG A 101 4.86 16.08 -2.46
CA ARG A 101 5.00 15.58 -1.07
C ARG A 101 4.66 16.65 -0.05
N GLY A 102 4.22 16.23 1.13
CA GLY A 102 3.82 17.15 2.21
C GLY A 102 2.44 17.79 2.04
N GLN A 103 1.74 17.54 0.94
CA GLN A 103 0.43 18.13 0.63
C GLN A 103 -0.76 17.20 0.99
N GLY A 104 -0.52 16.15 1.80
CA GLY A 104 -1.57 15.24 2.25
C GLY A 104 -2.02 14.17 1.24
N ILE A 105 -1.44 14.13 0.03
CA ILE A 105 -1.85 13.21 -1.05
C ILE A 105 -1.68 11.73 -0.64
N GLY A 106 -0.58 11.41 0.03
CA GLY A 106 -0.35 10.06 0.54
C GLY A 106 -1.42 9.63 1.54
N HIS A 107 -1.86 10.54 2.41
CA HIS A 107 -2.94 10.29 3.36
C HIS A 107 -4.26 10.04 2.64
N GLN A 108 -4.61 10.87 1.66
CA GLN A 108 -5.83 10.68 0.86
C GLN A 108 -5.82 9.33 0.12
N LEU A 109 -4.67 8.91 -0.44
CA LEU A 109 -4.52 7.59 -1.06
C LEU A 109 -4.72 6.45 -0.06
N MET A 110 -4.24 6.59 1.18
CA MET A 110 -4.44 5.58 2.21
C MET A 110 -5.89 5.53 2.70
N GLU A 111 -6.59 6.66 2.81
CA GLU A 111 -8.03 6.67 3.10
C GLU A 111 -8.83 5.99 1.99
N ALA A 112 -8.55 6.31 0.72
CA ALA A 112 -9.17 5.63 -0.41
C ALA A 112 -8.86 4.12 -0.46
N ALA A 113 -7.66 3.70 -0.02
CA ALA A 113 -7.31 2.30 0.11
C ALA A 113 -8.14 1.60 1.20
N LYS A 114 -8.41 2.26 2.33
CA LYS A 114 -9.29 1.76 3.40
C LYS A 114 -10.74 1.62 2.92
N ASP A 115 -11.24 2.60 2.17
CA ASP A 115 -12.58 2.55 1.59
C ASP A 115 -12.68 1.38 0.59
N ALA A 116 -11.70 1.23 -0.31
CA ALA A 116 -11.64 0.10 -1.23
C ALA A 116 -11.56 -1.26 -0.50
N ALA A 117 -10.88 -1.33 0.65
CA ALA A 117 -10.87 -2.53 1.48
C ALA A 117 -12.26 -2.83 2.04
N ARG A 118 -12.94 -1.83 2.63
CA ARG A 118 -14.31 -1.99 3.13
C ARG A 118 -15.28 -2.44 2.04
N ASP A 119 -15.24 -1.80 0.87
CA ASP A 119 -16.10 -2.10 -0.27
C ASP A 119 -15.87 -3.53 -0.81
N SER A 120 -14.66 -4.04 -0.71
CA SER A 120 -14.31 -5.41 -1.12
C SER A 120 -14.60 -6.47 -0.05
N GLY A 121 -15.08 -6.07 1.14
CA GLY A 121 -15.29 -6.95 2.29
C GLY A 121 -14.00 -7.36 3.01
N ALA A 122 -12.88 -6.71 2.73
CA ALA A 122 -11.63 -6.97 3.43
C ALA A 122 -11.70 -6.41 4.87
N GLN A 123 -11.17 -7.20 5.79
CA GLN A 123 -11.19 -6.93 7.22
C GLN A 123 -9.94 -6.20 7.70
N ALA A 124 -8.90 -6.23 6.89
CA ALA A 124 -7.64 -5.59 7.20
C ALA A 124 -6.92 -5.09 5.95
N LEU A 125 -6.11 -4.06 6.16
CA LEU A 125 -5.00 -3.71 5.29
C LEU A 125 -3.70 -4.04 6.00
N TRP A 126 -2.83 -4.80 5.35
CA TRP A 126 -1.52 -5.18 5.83
C TRP A 126 -0.44 -4.59 4.93
N LEU A 127 0.69 -4.24 5.51
CA LEU A 127 1.85 -3.76 4.77
C LEU A 127 3.14 -3.97 5.54
N ASP A 128 4.24 -3.86 4.82
CA ASP A 128 5.58 -3.73 5.39
C ASP A 128 6.23 -2.41 5.00
N ALA A 129 7.11 -1.92 5.82
CA ALA A 129 7.94 -0.76 5.56
C ALA A 129 9.36 -0.97 6.04
N TYR A 130 10.34 -0.39 5.33
CA TYR A 130 11.73 -0.43 5.77
C TYR A 130 11.90 0.26 7.12
N GLU A 131 12.61 -0.39 8.04
CA GLU A 131 13.10 0.23 9.28
C GLU A 131 14.40 1.00 8.97
N HIS A 132 14.27 2.06 8.20
CA HIS A 132 15.37 2.88 7.69
C HIS A 132 14.88 4.32 7.48
N ALA A 133 15.81 5.28 7.35
CA ALA A 133 15.45 6.67 7.04
C ALA A 133 14.62 6.84 5.75
N ALA A 134 14.75 5.90 4.79
CA ALA A 134 13.92 5.83 3.59
C ALA A 134 12.54 5.23 3.83
N GLY A 135 12.27 4.65 5.00
CA GLY A 135 11.02 3.96 5.32
C GLY A 135 9.90 4.91 5.70
N ALA A 136 8.65 4.51 5.42
CA ALA A 136 7.45 5.30 5.65
C ALA A 136 6.73 4.94 6.96
N GLY A 137 7.40 4.28 7.92
CA GLY A 137 6.80 3.84 9.18
C GLY A 137 6.03 4.92 9.93
N PRO A 138 6.63 6.09 10.24
CA PRO A 138 5.93 7.19 10.91
C PRO A 138 4.72 7.72 10.15
N PHE A 139 4.73 7.65 8.82
CA PHE A 139 3.60 8.02 7.98
C PHE A 139 2.42 7.05 8.17
N TYR A 140 2.67 5.73 8.16
CA TYR A 140 1.60 4.76 8.35
C TYR A 140 0.95 4.85 9.74
N LEU A 141 1.70 5.15 10.79
CA LEU A 141 1.13 5.44 12.11
C LEU A 141 0.16 6.63 12.07
N LYS A 142 0.52 7.71 11.36
CA LYS A 142 -0.37 8.87 11.15
C LYS A 142 -1.60 8.53 10.32
N CYS A 143 -1.53 7.52 9.46
CA CYS A 143 -2.67 6.98 8.73
C CYS A 143 -3.51 5.99 9.58
N GLY A 144 -3.26 5.85 10.88
CA GLY A 144 -4.04 4.99 11.78
C GLY A 144 -3.73 3.50 11.66
N PHE A 145 -2.57 3.14 11.10
CA PHE A 145 -2.06 1.78 11.16
C PHE A 145 -1.37 1.53 12.50
N SER A 146 -1.43 0.30 12.97
CA SER A 146 -0.69 -0.17 14.16
C SER A 146 0.51 -0.99 13.73
N ARG A 147 1.62 -0.83 14.46
CA ARG A 147 2.79 -1.69 14.29
C ARG A 147 2.54 -3.04 14.95
N VAL A 148 2.70 -4.14 14.21
CA VAL A 148 2.37 -5.49 14.69
C VAL A 148 3.55 -6.46 14.69
N GLY A 149 4.65 -6.14 14.02
CA GLY A 149 5.80 -7.02 14.01
C GLY A 149 7.03 -6.42 13.35
N ARG A 150 8.11 -7.18 13.41
CA ARG A 150 9.38 -6.92 12.72
C ARG A 150 9.86 -8.19 12.04
N THR A 151 10.53 -8.04 10.92
CA THR A 151 11.20 -9.12 10.21
C THR A 151 12.45 -8.61 9.51
N ARG A 152 13.18 -9.51 8.86
CA ARG A 152 14.28 -9.14 7.95
C ARG A 152 14.04 -9.78 6.61
N TYR A 153 14.17 -9.01 5.58
CA TYR A 153 14.13 -9.49 4.21
C TYR A 153 15.43 -9.10 3.50
N ARG A 154 16.21 -10.11 3.05
CA ARG A 154 17.52 -9.89 2.43
C ARG A 154 18.39 -8.92 3.22
N GLU A 155 18.57 -9.20 4.51
CA GLU A 155 19.33 -8.39 5.49
C GLU A 155 18.72 -7.00 5.82
N LEU A 156 17.64 -6.58 5.18
CA LEU A 156 16.97 -5.33 5.50
C LEU A 156 15.91 -5.52 6.59
N PRO A 157 15.95 -4.72 7.65
CA PRO A 157 14.92 -4.76 8.67
C PRO A 157 13.62 -4.14 8.13
N LEU A 158 12.52 -4.85 8.33
CA LEU A 158 11.17 -4.45 7.99
C LEU A 158 10.30 -4.39 9.23
N ILE A 159 9.35 -3.47 9.23
CA ILE A 159 8.28 -3.36 10.23
C ILE A 159 6.96 -3.70 9.53
N TYR A 160 6.16 -4.54 10.17
CA TYR A 160 4.80 -4.83 9.76
C TYR A 160 3.82 -3.86 10.38
N PHE A 161 2.88 -3.41 9.56
CA PHE A 161 1.78 -2.53 9.95
C PHE A 161 0.45 -3.10 9.52
N GLU A 162 -0.56 -2.98 10.36
CA GLU A 162 -1.94 -3.33 10.03
C GLU A 162 -2.91 -2.21 10.34
N TRP A 163 -3.96 -2.15 9.57
CA TRP A 163 -5.16 -1.42 9.86
C TRP A 163 -6.33 -2.39 9.82
N LEU A 164 -7.18 -2.37 10.84
CA LEU A 164 -8.37 -3.21 10.94
C LEU A 164 -9.61 -2.37 10.65
N ALA A 165 -10.49 -2.88 9.80
CA ALA A 165 -11.77 -2.24 9.56
C ALA A 165 -12.66 -2.40 10.81
N THR A 166 -13.04 -1.31 11.43
CA THR A 166 -13.68 -1.24 12.75
C THR A 166 -15.16 -1.67 12.81
N ARG A 167 -15.62 -2.59 11.96
CA ARG A 167 -16.93 -3.21 12.10
C ARG A 167 -16.93 -4.61 11.51
N PHE A 168 -16.66 -5.60 12.37
CA PHE A 168 -17.19 -6.93 12.16
C PHE A 168 -18.27 -7.15 13.22
N PRO A 169 -19.54 -7.44 12.86
CA PRO A 169 -20.41 -8.13 13.79
C PRO A 169 -19.67 -9.43 14.14
N ALA A 170 -19.52 -9.69 15.45
CA ALA A 170 -19.05 -10.98 15.93
C ALA A 170 -19.84 -12.05 15.17
N GLY A 171 -19.13 -12.92 14.44
CA GLY A 171 -19.77 -14.08 13.85
C GLY A 171 -20.50 -14.86 14.94
N PRO A 172 -21.58 -15.61 14.60
CA PRO A 172 -22.30 -16.38 15.60
C PRO A 172 -21.30 -17.22 16.37
N SER A 173 -21.23 -17.00 17.68
CA SER A 173 -20.51 -17.84 18.61
C SER A 173 -20.94 -19.27 18.35
N GLU A 174 -20.02 -20.13 17.99
CA GLU A 174 -20.18 -21.56 17.96
C GLU A 174 -20.68 -22.00 19.33
N GLN A 175 -22.00 -22.18 19.44
CA GLN A 175 -22.60 -22.77 20.64
C GLN A 175 -22.05 -24.18 20.72
N ALA A 176 -21.22 -24.41 21.74
CA ALA A 176 -20.78 -25.73 22.13
C ALA A 176 -21.99 -26.65 22.28
N VAL A 177 -22.16 -27.54 21.33
CA VAL A 177 -23.02 -28.72 21.50
C VAL A 177 -22.26 -29.65 22.42
N HIS A 178 -22.62 -29.65 23.69
CA HIS A 178 -22.28 -30.75 24.59
C HIS A 178 -23.31 -31.88 24.40
N PRO A 179 -22.86 -33.13 24.36
CA PRO A 179 -23.69 -34.32 24.22
C PRO A 179 -24.55 -34.59 25.46
#